data_7503ee2aec6bdecc2813be07b73d4904
#
_entry.id   7503ee2aec6bdecc2813be07b73d4904
#
_cell.length_a   1.000
_cell.length_b   1.000
_cell.length_c   1.000
_cell.angle_alpha   90.00
_cell.angle_beta   90.00
_cell.angle_gamma   90.00
#
_symmetry.space_group_name_H-M   'P 1'
#
loop_
_entity.id
_entity.type
_entity.pdbx_description
1 polymer ?
#
loop_
_entity_poly.entity_id
_entity_poly.type
_entity_poly.pdbx_seq_one_letter_code
_entity_poly.pdbx_strand_id
1 'polypeptide(L)'
;MRRPLLAAAVLAGALAAGPGSGQQGAIVTSLTLFAGTSEGLWRSTDWAGKWERVSGRTAGVRLDGLGAARAIAPVASQVWLAGDGGLYYSEDFGETWAPLSLVTGIRAVLLSRWPAADPTVFLGTGEGLLRSRDGGRTFQPTTLPSGAVHRLEWPGPALVVACDRGVLVTKDEGARFDGPGPGLPAGPVGAIALSSYFAMDPVAFAAPASGGVYRSSDGGATWTASGLSGEVVGDLVWLGPFLYAAGESGFYRSQDAGASWTRLAASPGRPSRLMFPLAPAAGLEAFLATDRGLFRTMDAGEHWSVAGFAGQEVLTVATFPAPEPAPGKKPRR
;
A
#
# COMPACT_ATOMS: atom_id res chain seq x y z
N MET A 1 35.28 25.82 -4.51
CA MET A 1 34.99 25.26 -3.16
C MET A 1 33.76 24.36 -3.28
N ARG A 2 34.00 23.08 -3.28
CA ARG A 2 32.93 22.07 -3.43
C ARG A 2 32.39 21.73 -2.03
N ARG A 3 31.10 21.95 -1.79
CA ARG A 3 30.40 21.52 -0.58
C ARG A 3 30.02 20.05 -0.75
N PRO A 4 30.24 19.18 0.26
CA PRO A 4 29.77 17.81 0.20
C PRO A 4 28.25 17.73 0.42
N LEU A 5 27.56 16.95 -0.42
CA LEU A 5 26.19 16.53 -0.22
C LEU A 5 26.12 15.62 1.02
N LEU A 6 25.44 16.07 2.07
CA LEU A 6 25.04 15.23 3.18
C LEU A 6 23.93 14.30 2.70
N ALA A 7 24.21 13.01 2.77
CA ALA A 7 23.21 11.96 2.62
C ALA A 7 22.19 12.06 3.77
N ALA A 8 20.96 12.43 3.47
CA ALA A 8 19.87 12.42 4.44
C ALA A 8 19.43 10.97 4.67
N ALA A 9 19.69 10.47 5.88
CA ALA A 9 19.18 9.19 6.34
C ALA A 9 17.64 9.27 6.49
N VAL A 10 16.95 8.34 5.84
CA VAL A 10 15.50 8.15 5.98
C VAL A 10 15.23 7.62 7.38
N LEU A 11 14.73 8.46 8.28
CA LEU A 11 14.13 8.04 9.55
C LEU A 11 12.66 7.68 9.28
N ALA A 12 12.40 6.39 9.08
CA ALA A 12 11.09 5.83 9.40
C ALA A 12 10.88 5.99 10.91
N GLY A 13 9.74 6.58 11.32
CA GLY A 13 9.46 6.98 12.68
C GLY A 13 9.74 5.89 13.73
N ALA A 14 10.87 6.01 14.41
CA ALA A 14 11.16 5.28 15.63
C ALA A 14 10.59 6.08 16.80
N LEU A 15 9.82 5.40 17.64
CA LEU A 15 9.41 5.88 18.96
C LEU A 15 10.63 6.40 19.72
N ALA A 16 10.49 7.60 20.29
CA ALA A 16 11.49 8.20 21.16
C ALA A 16 11.70 7.33 22.39
N ALA A 17 12.84 6.64 22.45
CA ALA A 17 13.41 6.11 23.67
C ALA A 17 14.44 7.12 24.22
N GLY A 18 14.38 7.41 25.51
CA GLY A 18 15.28 8.31 26.22
C GLY A 18 16.75 7.84 26.21
N PRO A 19 17.70 8.70 26.62
CA PRO A 19 19.12 8.43 26.51
C PRO A 19 19.57 7.40 27.55
N GLY A 20 19.99 6.22 27.08
CA GLY A 20 20.66 5.25 27.94
C GLY A 20 20.62 3.83 27.43
N SER A 21 21.76 3.38 26.91
CA SER A 21 22.16 2.04 26.50
C SER A 21 22.17 1.80 24.97
N GLY A 22 23.36 1.41 24.49
CA GLY A 22 23.59 1.05 23.08
C GLY A 22 22.74 -0.13 22.68
N GLN A 23 21.68 0.13 21.92
CA GLN A 23 20.94 -0.90 21.22
C GLN A 23 21.50 -1.02 19.81
N GLN A 24 22.18 -2.14 19.59
CA GLN A 24 22.33 -2.72 18.25
C GLN A 24 20.92 -2.82 17.66
N GLY A 25 20.71 -2.26 16.46
CA GLY A 25 19.43 -2.29 15.79
C GLY A 25 18.86 -3.72 15.83
N ALA A 26 17.66 -3.87 16.38
CA ALA A 26 16.96 -5.14 16.45
C ALA A 26 16.79 -5.66 15.01
N ILE A 27 17.44 -6.77 14.70
CA ILE A 27 17.19 -7.50 13.46
C ILE A 27 15.78 -8.02 13.57
N VAL A 28 14.88 -7.54 12.72
CA VAL A 28 13.53 -8.08 12.60
C VAL A 28 13.65 -9.53 12.15
N THR A 29 13.57 -10.46 13.10
CA THR A 29 13.79 -11.88 12.87
C THR A 29 12.54 -12.59 12.33
N SER A 30 11.39 -11.95 12.37
CA SER A 30 10.14 -12.48 11.85
C SER A 30 9.29 -11.37 11.20
N LEU A 31 8.68 -11.70 10.09
CA LEU A 31 7.78 -10.84 9.34
C LEU A 31 6.46 -11.58 9.16
N THR A 32 5.36 -10.93 9.47
CA THR A 32 4.05 -11.43 9.10
C THR A 32 3.64 -10.84 7.75
N LEU A 33 3.35 -11.73 6.81
CA LEU A 33 2.82 -11.40 5.50
C LEU A 33 1.33 -11.74 5.45
N PHE A 34 0.54 -10.87 4.85
CA PHE A 34 -0.83 -11.13 4.47
C PHE A 34 -0.98 -11.08 2.95
N ALA A 35 -1.67 -12.04 2.39
CA ALA A 35 -2.08 -12.07 1.00
C ALA A 35 -3.61 -12.14 0.91
N GLY A 36 -4.20 -11.18 0.21
CA GLY A 36 -5.62 -11.18 -0.12
C GLY A 36 -5.84 -11.78 -1.50
N THR A 37 -6.71 -12.78 -1.59
CA THR A 37 -7.06 -13.48 -2.83
C THR A 37 -8.57 -13.43 -3.06
N SER A 38 -9.04 -13.92 -4.20
CA SER A 38 -10.48 -14.13 -4.47
C SER A 38 -11.12 -15.10 -3.48
N GLU A 39 -10.34 -15.97 -2.83
CA GLU A 39 -10.83 -16.96 -1.87
C GLU A 39 -10.74 -16.50 -0.40
N GLY A 40 -10.20 -15.30 -0.14
CA GLY A 40 -10.09 -14.73 1.20
C GLY A 40 -8.68 -14.30 1.59
N LEU A 41 -8.45 -14.27 2.91
CA LEU A 41 -7.19 -13.83 3.51
C LEU A 41 -6.30 -15.02 3.87
N TRP A 42 -5.01 -14.87 3.55
CA TRP A 42 -3.96 -15.82 3.89
C TRP A 42 -2.84 -15.11 4.66
N ARG A 43 -2.20 -15.84 5.57
CA ARG A 43 -1.10 -15.36 6.40
C ARG A 43 0.11 -16.27 6.27
N SER A 44 1.30 -15.68 6.28
CA SER A 44 2.58 -16.34 6.43
C SER A 44 3.40 -15.65 7.51
N THR A 45 4.07 -16.44 8.38
CA THR A 45 4.97 -15.95 9.43
C THR A 45 6.42 -16.40 9.22
N ASP A 46 6.70 -17.01 8.09
CA ASP A 46 8.00 -17.58 7.72
C ASP A 46 8.49 -17.08 6.34
N TRP A 47 8.25 -15.80 6.05
CA TRP A 47 8.72 -15.15 4.82
C TRP A 47 8.16 -15.79 3.53
N ALA A 48 6.89 -16.13 3.53
CA ALA A 48 6.18 -16.79 2.45
C ALA A 48 6.58 -18.25 2.21
N GLY A 49 7.23 -18.91 3.17
CA GLY A 49 7.54 -20.35 3.09
C GLY A 49 6.30 -21.21 3.18
N LYS A 50 5.37 -20.81 4.05
CA LYS A 50 4.04 -21.45 4.20
C LYS A 50 2.95 -20.41 4.29
N TRP A 51 1.79 -20.73 3.70
CA TRP A 51 0.60 -19.91 3.74
C TRP A 51 -0.53 -20.66 4.45
N GLU A 52 -1.12 -20.01 5.44
CA GLU A 52 -2.27 -20.52 6.16
C GLU A 52 -3.48 -19.61 5.90
N ARG A 53 -4.62 -20.23 5.57
CA ARG A 53 -5.87 -19.48 5.41
C ARG A 53 -6.30 -18.92 6.76
N VAL A 54 -6.56 -17.63 6.83
CA VAL A 54 -7.07 -16.99 8.04
C VAL A 54 -8.56 -17.28 8.13
N SER A 55 -8.93 -18.24 9.00
CA SER A 55 -10.31 -18.71 9.14
C SER A 55 -11.10 -17.96 10.23
N GLY A 56 -10.48 -17.04 10.95
CA GLY A 56 -11.16 -16.23 11.97
C GLY A 56 -11.74 -17.02 13.14
N ARG A 57 -11.08 -18.07 13.60
CA ARG A 57 -11.57 -18.98 14.65
C ARG A 57 -11.38 -18.48 16.09
N THR A 58 -11.42 -17.19 16.35
CA THR A 58 -11.38 -16.71 17.73
C THR A 58 -12.55 -15.76 17.98
N ALA A 59 -13.26 -15.95 19.08
CA ALA A 59 -14.38 -15.12 19.55
C ALA A 59 -15.65 -15.08 18.66
N GLY A 60 -15.98 -16.14 17.92
CA GLY A 60 -17.29 -16.25 17.26
C GLY A 60 -17.42 -15.54 15.90
N VAL A 61 -16.38 -14.92 15.40
CA VAL A 61 -16.36 -14.29 14.08
C VAL A 61 -15.71 -15.21 13.07
N ARG A 62 -16.45 -15.55 12.02
CA ARG A 62 -15.93 -16.27 10.86
C ARG A 62 -15.63 -15.30 9.74
N LEU A 63 -14.39 -15.31 9.21
CA LEU A 63 -14.07 -14.63 7.95
C LEU A 63 -14.63 -15.38 6.72
N ASP A 64 -15.44 -16.42 6.94
CA ASP A 64 -16.05 -17.20 5.85
C ASP A 64 -16.96 -16.35 4.95
N GLY A 65 -17.50 -15.23 5.47
CA GLY A 65 -18.27 -14.25 4.71
C GLY A 65 -17.46 -13.13 4.08
N LEU A 66 -16.13 -13.14 4.23
CA LEU A 66 -15.26 -12.10 3.67
C LEU A 66 -15.32 -12.02 2.14
N GLY A 67 -15.45 -13.18 1.47
CA GLY A 67 -15.28 -13.25 0.03
C GLY A 67 -13.85 -12.91 -0.39
N ALA A 68 -13.70 -12.21 -1.49
CA ALA A 68 -12.38 -11.75 -1.94
C ALA A 68 -11.80 -10.70 -0.98
N ALA A 69 -10.55 -10.88 -0.56
CA ALA A 69 -9.80 -9.92 0.27
C ALA A 69 -9.11 -8.89 -0.63
N ARG A 70 -9.66 -7.68 -0.71
CA ARG A 70 -9.29 -6.68 -1.71
C ARG A 70 -8.31 -5.62 -1.21
N ALA A 71 -8.37 -5.25 0.06
CA ALA A 71 -7.44 -4.27 0.64
C ALA A 71 -7.08 -4.64 2.07
N ILE A 72 -5.82 -4.43 2.42
CA ILE A 72 -5.26 -4.69 3.74
C ILE A 72 -4.47 -3.45 4.15
N ALA A 73 -4.77 -2.89 5.31
CA ALA A 73 -4.07 -1.73 5.85
C ALA A 73 -3.57 -2.02 7.26
N PRO A 74 -2.29 -2.40 7.42
CA PRO A 74 -1.67 -2.56 8.74
C PRO A 74 -1.23 -1.21 9.30
N VAL A 75 -1.60 -0.94 10.56
CA VAL A 75 -1.17 0.26 11.31
C VAL A 75 -0.91 -0.11 12.76
N ALA A 76 0.35 -0.06 13.20
CA ALA A 76 0.79 -0.54 14.51
C ALA A 76 0.40 -2.01 14.75
N SER A 77 -0.36 -2.34 15.81
CA SER A 77 -0.90 -3.69 16.06
C SER A 77 -2.22 -3.97 15.32
N GLN A 78 -2.81 -2.94 14.72
CA GLN A 78 -4.11 -3.05 14.05
C GLN A 78 -3.94 -3.46 12.59
N VAL A 79 -4.82 -4.31 12.12
CA VAL A 79 -4.94 -4.67 10.71
C VAL A 79 -6.38 -4.48 10.26
N TRP A 80 -6.56 -3.69 9.24
CA TRP A 80 -7.84 -3.48 8.61
C TRP A 80 -7.93 -4.28 7.33
N LEU A 81 -9.02 -5.00 7.16
CA LEU A 81 -9.24 -5.90 6.04
C LEU A 81 -10.56 -5.55 5.37
N ALA A 82 -10.51 -5.21 4.12
CA ALA A 82 -11.69 -5.02 3.29
C ALA A 82 -11.87 -6.19 2.33
N GLY A 83 -13.07 -6.71 2.27
CA GLY A 83 -13.48 -7.76 1.35
C GLY A 83 -14.90 -7.56 0.84
N ASP A 84 -15.38 -8.51 0.04
CA ASP A 84 -16.72 -8.47 -0.52
C ASP A 84 -17.81 -8.47 0.56
N GLY A 85 -17.54 -9.13 1.72
CA GLY A 85 -18.45 -9.19 2.85
C GLY A 85 -18.43 -7.97 3.79
N GLY A 86 -17.58 -6.99 3.53
CA GLY A 86 -17.48 -5.78 4.35
C GLY A 86 -16.09 -5.45 4.86
N LEU A 87 -16.06 -4.68 5.95
CA LEU A 87 -14.85 -4.22 6.61
C LEU A 87 -14.67 -4.98 7.94
N TYR A 88 -13.47 -5.50 8.14
CA TYR A 88 -13.06 -6.22 9.34
C TYR A 88 -11.81 -5.56 9.93
N TYR A 89 -11.60 -5.74 11.22
CA TYR A 89 -10.39 -5.27 11.88
C TYR A 89 -9.86 -6.28 12.90
N SER A 90 -8.58 -6.18 13.16
CA SER A 90 -7.83 -6.91 14.17
C SER A 90 -7.02 -5.92 15.01
N GLU A 91 -6.91 -6.15 16.32
CA GLU A 91 -6.07 -5.35 17.24
C GLU A 91 -4.81 -6.09 17.69
N ASP A 92 -4.66 -7.34 17.25
CA ASP A 92 -3.64 -8.27 17.69
C ASP A 92 -2.83 -8.87 16.52
N PHE A 93 -2.43 -8.00 15.57
CA PHE A 93 -1.61 -8.38 14.42
C PHE A 93 -2.26 -9.42 13.50
N GLY A 94 -3.58 -9.47 13.45
CA GLY A 94 -4.33 -10.41 12.60
C GLY A 94 -4.51 -11.81 13.20
N GLU A 95 -4.32 -11.97 14.51
CA GLU A 95 -4.64 -13.24 15.21
C GLU A 95 -6.15 -13.42 15.39
N THR A 96 -6.84 -12.35 15.80
CA THR A 96 -8.30 -12.35 15.94
C THR A 96 -8.92 -11.22 15.11
N TRP A 97 -10.14 -11.44 14.63
CA TRP A 97 -10.82 -10.52 13.74
C TRP A 97 -12.24 -10.24 14.22
N ALA A 98 -12.67 -8.98 14.06
CA ALA A 98 -14.04 -8.56 14.30
C ALA A 98 -14.63 -7.85 13.07
N PRO A 99 -15.92 -8.06 12.75
CA PRO A 99 -16.59 -7.26 11.73
C PRO A 99 -16.74 -5.82 12.26
N LEU A 100 -16.48 -4.85 11.41
CA LEU A 100 -16.58 -3.45 11.78
C LEU A 100 -17.72 -2.75 11.03
N SER A 101 -17.89 -3.02 9.75
CA SER A 101 -18.92 -2.42 8.93
C SER A 101 -19.33 -3.33 7.77
N LEU A 102 -20.59 -3.24 7.38
CA LEU A 102 -21.16 -3.97 6.23
C LEU A 102 -21.03 -3.20 4.91
N VAL A 103 -20.21 -2.15 4.86
CA VAL A 103 -19.90 -1.46 3.61
C VAL A 103 -19.25 -2.43 2.64
N THR A 104 -19.82 -2.57 1.46
CA THR A 104 -19.33 -3.47 0.40
C THR A 104 -18.68 -2.71 -0.73
N GLY A 105 -18.04 -3.42 -1.67
CA GLY A 105 -17.38 -2.80 -2.82
C GLY A 105 -16.12 -1.99 -2.47
N ILE A 106 -15.54 -2.21 -1.30
CA ILE A 106 -14.33 -1.52 -0.84
C ILE A 106 -13.15 -2.00 -1.68
N ARG A 107 -12.38 -1.06 -2.21
CA ARG A 107 -11.17 -1.28 -3.02
C ARG A 107 -9.90 -0.77 -2.35
N ALA A 108 -10.05 0.25 -1.49
CA ALA A 108 -8.93 0.83 -0.75
C ALA A 108 -9.37 1.18 0.66
N VAL A 109 -8.49 0.97 1.63
CA VAL A 109 -8.66 1.36 3.03
C VAL A 109 -7.46 2.21 3.43
N LEU A 110 -7.72 3.37 4.01
CA LEU A 110 -6.69 4.27 4.48
C LEU A 110 -7.05 4.82 5.86
N LEU A 111 -6.15 4.65 6.80
CA LEU A 111 -6.28 5.17 8.17
C LEU A 111 -5.42 6.42 8.34
N SER A 112 -5.82 7.27 9.29
CA SER A 112 -4.93 8.30 9.83
C SER A 112 -3.62 7.67 10.32
N ARG A 113 -2.52 8.42 10.19
CA ARG A 113 -1.21 8.00 10.74
C ARG A 113 -1.21 7.87 12.26
N TRP A 114 -2.16 8.52 12.93
CA TRP A 114 -2.29 8.56 14.38
C TRP A 114 -3.69 8.13 14.82
N PRO A 115 -4.10 6.86 14.61
CA PRO A 115 -5.48 6.43 14.84
C PRO A 115 -5.98 6.65 16.27
N ALA A 116 -5.08 6.68 17.25
CA ALA A 116 -5.42 6.95 18.65
C ALA A 116 -5.78 8.42 18.89
N ALA A 117 -5.22 9.36 18.11
CA ALA A 117 -5.47 10.79 18.24
C ALA A 117 -6.45 11.31 17.18
N ASP A 118 -6.45 10.68 16.01
CA ASP A 118 -7.30 11.00 14.89
C ASP A 118 -7.92 9.70 14.34
N PRO A 119 -9.16 9.36 14.72
CA PRO A 119 -9.83 8.13 14.33
C PRO A 119 -10.39 8.16 12.90
N THR A 120 -9.89 9.05 12.04
CA THR A 120 -10.36 9.17 10.66
C THR A 120 -9.95 7.97 9.82
N VAL A 121 -10.93 7.42 9.10
CA VAL A 121 -10.75 6.32 8.14
C VAL A 121 -11.42 6.70 6.83
N PHE A 122 -10.72 6.45 5.73
CA PHE A 122 -11.26 6.57 4.38
C PHE A 122 -11.41 5.20 3.74
N LEU A 123 -12.53 4.99 3.06
CA LEU A 123 -12.80 3.83 2.23
C LEU A 123 -13.03 4.27 0.79
N GLY A 124 -12.15 3.82 -0.10
CA GLY A 124 -12.38 3.90 -1.53
C GLY A 124 -13.27 2.75 -1.97
N THR A 125 -14.38 3.03 -2.60
CA THR A 125 -15.34 2.04 -3.08
C THR A 125 -15.51 2.09 -4.61
N GLY A 126 -16.31 1.19 -5.16
CA GLY A 126 -16.68 1.23 -6.57
C GLY A 126 -17.54 2.44 -6.97
N GLU A 127 -18.12 3.15 -6.00
CA GLU A 127 -19.07 4.25 -6.23
C GLU A 127 -18.56 5.62 -5.75
N GLY A 128 -17.45 5.65 -4.99
CA GLY A 128 -16.89 6.87 -4.46
C GLY A 128 -16.06 6.68 -3.21
N LEU A 129 -15.84 7.78 -2.50
CA LEU A 129 -15.06 7.85 -1.29
C LEU A 129 -15.95 8.05 -0.07
N LEU A 130 -15.84 7.17 0.89
CA LEU A 130 -16.50 7.27 2.19
C LEU A 130 -15.50 7.69 3.27
N ARG A 131 -15.97 8.41 4.26
CA ARG A 131 -15.19 8.82 5.44
C ARG A 131 -15.88 8.42 6.73
N SER A 132 -15.10 7.92 7.68
CA SER A 132 -15.45 7.75 9.09
C SER A 132 -14.66 8.74 9.94
N ARG A 133 -15.25 9.21 11.05
CA ARG A 133 -14.61 10.02 12.10
C ARG A 133 -14.67 9.33 13.46
N ASP A 134 -15.14 8.12 13.52
CA ASP A 134 -15.40 7.34 14.74
C ASP A 134 -14.69 5.99 14.77
N GLY A 135 -13.55 5.89 14.05
CA GLY A 135 -12.76 4.67 13.97
C GLY A 135 -13.45 3.59 13.14
N GLY A 136 -14.16 3.97 12.08
CA GLY A 136 -14.77 3.02 11.15
C GLY A 136 -16.12 2.43 11.57
N ARG A 137 -16.72 2.94 12.66
CA ARG A 137 -18.04 2.48 13.10
C ARG A 137 -19.16 2.98 12.21
N THR A 138 -19.07 4.23 11.76
CA THR A 138 -20.00 4.80 10.78
C THR A 138 -19.24 5.46 9.64
N PHE A 139 -19.82 5.41 8.44
CA PHE A 139 -19.26 6.00 7.25
C PHE A 139 -20.25 6.95 6.59
N GLN A 140 -19.75 8.09 6.11
CA GLN A 140 -20.51 9.07 5.35
C GLN A 140 -19.84 9.30 3.99
N PRO A 141 -20.59 9.48 2.90
CA PRO A 141 -20.02 9.85 1.63
C PRO A 141 -19.33 11.23 1.72
N THR A 142 -18.23 11.38 1.01
CA THR A 142 -17.57 12.67 0.80
C THR A 142 -18.20 13.38 -0.40
N THR A 143 -17.72 14.58 -0.73
CA THR A 143 -18.15 15.29 -1.94
C THR A 143 -17.40 14.84 -3.20
N LEU A 144 -16.60 13.76 -3.13
CA LEU A 144 -15.95 13.20 -4.30
C LEU A 144 -17.02 12.88 -5.37
N PRO A 145 -16.86 13.35 -6.62
CA PRO A 145 -17.74 12.95 -7.70
C PRO A 145 -17.80 11.43 -7.85
N SER A 146 -18.96 10.88 -8.18
CA SER A 146 -19.17 9.44 -8.35
C SER A 146 -18.17 8.81 -9.32
N GLY A 147 -17.74 7.59 -9.01
CA GLY A 147 -16.77 6.80 -9.75
C GLY A 147 -15.91 5.96 -8.81
N ALA A 148 -15.33 4.88 -9.32
CA ALA A 148 -14.54 3.98 -8.51
C ALA A 148 -13.25 4.64 -8.01
N VAL A 149 -12.94 4.43 -6.75
CA VAL A 149 -11.68 4.84 -6.12
C VAL A 149 -10.74 3.64 -6.11
N HIS A 150 -9.57 3.80 -6.71
CA HIS A 150 -8.60 2.72 -6.90
C HIS A 150 -7.46 2.78 -5.88
N ARG A 151 -7.01 4.00 -5.51
CA ARG A 151 -5.91 4.19 -4.58
C ARG A 151 -6.11 5.43 -3.73
N LEU A 152 -5.62 5.35 -2.50
CA LEU A 152 -5.65 6.45 -1.52
C LEU A 152 -4.26 6.61 -0.92
N GLU A 153 -3.78 7.85 -0.84
CA GLU A 153 -2.53 8.19 -0.15
C GLU A 153 -2.74 9.45 0.70
N TRP A 154 -2.25 9.41 1.94
CA TRP A 154 -2.38 10.52 2.89
C TRP A 154 -1.03 10.89 3.50
N PRO A 155 -0.17 11.59 2.74
CA PRO A 155 1.20 11.91 3.16
C PRO A 155 1.30 13.05 4.19
N GLY A 156 0.19 13.70 4.54
CA GLY A 156 0.18 14.87 5.42
C GLY A 156 -1.21 15.49 5.47
N PRO A 157 -1.34 16.82 5.34
CA PRO A 157 -2.65 17.48 5.42
C PRO A 157 -3.54 17.23 4.19
N ALA A 158 -2.96 16.73 3.09
CA ALA A 158 -3.69 16.46 1.86
C ALA A 158 -3.92 14.96 1.67
N LEU A 159 -5.15 14.57 1.35
CA LEU A 159 -5.51 13.25 0.86
C LEU A 159 -5.51 13.27 -0.67
N VAL A 160 -4.76 12.35 -1.28
CA VAL A 160 -4.68 12.16 -2.73
C VAL A 160 -5.48 10.91 -3.11
N VAL A 161 -6.37 11.05 -4.06
CA VAL A 161 -7.32 10.03 -4.49
C VAL A 161 -7.12 9.72 -5.97
N ALA A 162 -6.73 8.50 -6.30
CA ALA A 162 -6.75 8.00 -7.67
C ALA A 162 -8.07 7.28 -7.94
N CYS A 163 -8.79 7.70 -8.96
CA CYS A 163 -10.14 7.24 -9.26
C CYS A 163 -10.42 7.18 -10.77
N ASP A 164 -11.65 6.81 -11.16
CA ASP A 164 -12.08 6.77 -12.57
C ASP A 164 -11.97 8.13 -13.29
N ARG A 165 -11.90 9.22 -12.55
CA ARG A 165 -11.83 10.59 -13.11
C ARG A 165 -10.41 11.14 -13.18
N GLY A 166 -9.40 10.37 -12.75
CA GLY A 166 -8.01 10.81 -12.64
C GLY A 166 -7.52 10.90 -11.21
N VAL A 167 -6.69 11.89 -10.91
CA VAL A 167 -6.17 12.17 -9.57
C VAL A 167 -6.85 13.41 -9.01
N LEU A 168 -7.46 13.26 -7.83
CA LEU A 168 -8.13 14.34 -7.10
C LEU A 168 -7.47 14.52 -5.74
N VAL A 169 -7.43 15.75 -5.25
CA VAL A 169 -6.76 16.10 -3.99
C VAL A 169 -7.73 16.85 -3.08
N THR A 170 -7.77 16.50 -1.81
CA THR A 170 -8.53 17.24 -0.81
C THR A 170 -7.61 17.62 0.36
N LYS A 171 -7.81 18.84 0.91
CA LYS A 171 -7.10 19.36 2.08
C LYS A 171 -8.01 19.56 3.28
N ASP A 172 -9.29 19.20 3.13
CA ASP A 172 -10.35 19.37 4.12
C ASP A 172 -11.13 18.07 4.35
N GLU A 173 -10.40 16.94 4.29
CA GLU A 173 -10.93 15.60 4.56
C GLU A 173 -12.12 15.21 3.68
N GLY A 174 -12.13 15.66 2.44
CA GLY A 174 -13.15 15.31 1.46
C GLY A 174 -14.36 16.20 1.43
N ALA A 175 -14.30 17.41 2.03
CA ALA A 175 -15.35 18.42 1.87
C ALA A 175 -15.28 19.12 0.50
N ARG A 176 -14.06 19.23 -0.08
CA ARG A 176 -13.83 19.72 -1.45
C ARG A 176 -12.69 18.94 -2.09
N PHE A 177 -12.73 18.83 -3.41
CA PHE A 177 -11.68 18.19 -4.20
C PHE A 177 -11.21 19.12 -5.31
N ASP A 178 -9.88 19.23 -5.44
CA ASP A 178 -9.20 19.86 -6.56
C ASP A 178 -8.81 18.79 -7.58
N GLY A 179 -8.82 19.11 -8.86
CA GLY A 179 -8.45 18.22 -9.96
C GLY A 179 -9.64 17.68 -10.76
N PRO A 180 -9.39 16.77 -11.71
CA PRO A 180 -8.08 16.37 -12.19
C PRO A 180 -7.33 17.53 -12.88
N GLY A 181 -6.03 17.65 -12.56
CA GLY A 181 -5.17 18.67 -13.18
C GLY A 181 -4.93 18.39 -14.68
N PRO A 182 -4.67 19.44 -15.50
CA PRO A 182 -4.32 19.28 -16.89
C PRO A 182 -3.01 18.49 -17.07
N GLY A 183 -2.87 17.86 -18.24
CA GLY A 183 -1.69 17.08 -18.62
C GLY A 183 -1.77 15.60 -18.28
N LEU A 184 -2.70 15.18 -17.40
CA LEU A 184 -3.02 13.77 -17.18
C LEU A 184 -4.09 13.33 -18.19
N PRO A 185 -3.93 12.18 -18.87
CA PRO A 185 -4.99 11.64 -19.72
C PRO A 185 -6.29 11.46 -18.96
N ALA A 186 -7.41 11.75 -19.63
CA ALA A 186 -8.73 11.53 -19.06
C ALA A 186 -8.98 10.02 -18.84
N GLY A 187 -9.61 9.68 -17.72
CA GLY A 187 -10.00 8.31 -17.40
C GLY A 187 -9.40 7.79 -16.09
N PRO A 188 -9.52 6.48 -15.84
CA PRO A 188 -9.11 5.87 -14.59
C PRO A 188 -7.60 5.97 -14.34
N VAL A 189 -7.23 6.25 -13.09
CA VAL A 189 -5.86 6.15 -12.60
C VAL A 189 -5.79 5.03 -11.57
N GLY A 190 -5.01 3.99 -11.87
CA GLY A 190 -4.91 2.79 -11.03
C GLY A 190 -3.84 2.88 -9.95
N ALA A 191 -2.74 3.62 -10.19
CA ALA A 191 -1.64 3.71 -9.27
C ALA A 191 -1.15 5.16 -9.10
N ILE A 192 -0.75 5.48 -7.87
CA ILE A 192 -0.10 6.73 -7.49
C ILE A 192 1.07 6.45 -6.56
N ALA A 193 2.10 7.28 -6.61
CA ALA A 193 3.18 7.31 -5.64
C ALA A 193 3.51 8.76 -5.29
N LEU A 194 3.68 9.05 -4.01
CA LEU A 194 3.89 10.39 -3.51
C LEU A 194 5.26 10.52 -2.85
N SER A 195 5.83 11.73 -2.86
CA SER A 195 7.01 12.04 -2.07
C SER A 195 6.74 11.77 -0.59
N SER A 196 7.71 11.17 0.11
CA SER A 196 7.65 11.00 1.57
C SER A 196 7.52 12.33 2.33
N TYR A 197 7.87 13.44 1.68
CA TYR A 197 7.79 14.80 2.19
C TYR A 197 6.77 15.64 1.43
N PHE A 198 5.70 15.03 0.94
CA PHE A 198 4.72 15.66 0.04
C PHE A 198 4.20 17.03 0.51
N ALA A 199 4.10 17.26 1.82
CA ALA A 199 3.70 18.56 2.36
C ALA A 199 4.70 19.69 2.04
N MET A 200 5.99 19.37 1.87
CA MET A 200 7.07 20.32 1.59
C MET A 200 7.61 20.19 0.16
N ASP A 201 7.55 18.98 -0.38
CA ASP A 201 7.96 18.60 -1.73
C ASP A 201 6.77 17.89 -2.41
N PRO A 202 5.84 18.65 -3.03
CA PRO A 202 4.56 18.14 -3.51
C PRO A 202 4.68 17.36 -4.82
N VAL A 203 5.68 16.48 -4.90
CA VAL A 203 5.89 15.62 -6.06
C VAL A 203 5.01 14.37 -5.97
N ALA A 204 4.30 14.11 -7.04
CA ALA A 204 3.45 12.94 -7.22
C ALA A 204 3.70 12.27 -8.57
N PHE A 205 3.49 10.95 -8.61
CA PHE A 205 3.42 10.17 -9.83
C PHE A 205 2.07 9.49 -9.94
N ALA A 206 1.58 9.39 -11.16
CA ALA A 206 0.32 8.73 -11.48
C ALA A 206 0.47 7.83 -12.70
N ALA A 207 -0.19 6.68 -12.66
CA ALA A 207 -0.27 5.77 -13.80
C ALA A 207 -1.73 5.61 -14.23
N PRO A 208 -2.15 6.28 -15.33
CA PRO A 208 -3.47 6.11 -15.90
C PRO A 208 -3.60 4.76 -16.60
N ALA A 209 -4.83 4.24 -16.67
CA ALA A 209 -5.13 2.97 -17.35
C ALA A 209 -4.84 3.00 -18.86
N SER A 210 -4.74 4.19 -19.47
CA SER A 210 -4.31 4.38 -20.85
C SER A 210 -2.81 4.13 -21.08
N GLY A 211 -2.04 3.93 -19.99
CA GLY A 211 -0.61 3.66 -20.00
C GLY A 211 0.27 4.89 -19.81
N GLY A 212 1.53 4.61 -19.46
CA GLY A 212 2.53 5.61 -19.14
C GLY A 212 2.54 6.02 -17.68
N VAL A 213 3.61 6.70 -17.29
CA VAL A 213 3.74 7.35 -15.99
C VAL A 213 3.77 8.85 -16.17
N TYR A 214 3.07 9.57 -15.31
CA TYR A 214 2.97 11.02 -15.30
C TYR A 214 3.47 11.55 -13.97
N ARG A 215 4.13 12.72 -14.02
CA ARG A 215 4.69 13.40 -12.85
C ARG A 215 4.03 14.76 -12.65
N SER A 216 3.71 15.05 -11.41
CA SER A 216 3.35 16.37 -10.91
C SER A 216 4.43 16.87 -9.96
N SER A 217 4.73 18.18 -9.97
CA SER A 217 5.60 18.85 -8.99
C SER A 217 4.87 19.91 -8.17
N ASP A 218 3.56 19.99 -8.30
CA ASP A 218 2.69 20.99 -7.69
C ASP A 218 1.49 20.38 -6.94
N GLY A 219 1.64 19.13 -6.48
CA GLY A 219 0.63 18.45 -5.68
C GLY A 219 -0.56 17.93 -6.48
N GLY A 220 -0.40 17.68 -7.77
CA GLY A 220 -1.46 17.19 -8.65
C GLY A 220 -2.21 18.29 -9.41
N ALA A 221 -1.79 19.55 -9.29
CA ALA A 221 -2.41 20.65 -10.01
C ALA A 221 -2.11 20.61 -11.52
N THR A 222 -0.91 20.18 -11.91
CA THR A 222 -0.54 19.93 -13.31
C THR A 222 0.29 18.66 -13.45
N TRP A 223 0.25 18.03 -14.63
CA TRP A 223 0.93 16.77 -14.90
C TRP A 223 1.71 16.82 -16.21
N THR A 224 2.83 16.14 -16.23
CA THR A 224 3.69 15.95 -17.42
C THR A 224 4.04 14.48 -17.58
N ALA A 225 4.14 14.01 -18.83
CA ALA A 225 4.57 12.64 -19.09
C ALA A 225 5.99 12.40 -18.51
N SER A 226 6.17 11.27 -17.85
CA SER A 226 7.39 10.89 -17.13
C SER A 226 7.89 9.50 -17.55
N GLY A 227 7.61 9.08 -18.77
CA GLY A 227 8.11 7.85 -19.38
C GLY A 227 7.12 6.68 -19.35
N LEU A 228 7.62 5.51 -19.69
CA LEU A 228 6.87 4.25 -19.82
C LEU A 228 5.63 4.38 -20.73
N SER A 229 5.74 5.16 -21.81
CA SER A 229 4.63 5.41 -22.72
C SER A 229 4.06 4.08 -23.26
N GLY A 230 2.72 3.91 -23.16
CA GLY A 230 2.02 2.71 -23.58
C GLY A 230 2.13 1.52 -22.61
N GLU A 231 2.94 1.60 -21.55
CA GLU A 231 2.99 0.57 -20.51
C GLU A 231 1.82 0.76 -19.53
N VAL A 232 1.02 -0.27 -19.33
CA VAL A 232 -0.02 -0.28 -18.29
C VAL A 232 0.62 -0.63 -16.96
N VAL A 233 0.69 0.33 -16.05
CA VAL A 233 1.32 0.18 -14.75
C VAL A 233 0.25 -0.08 -13.69
N GLY A 234 0.33 -1.25 -13.04
CA GLY A 234 -0.62 -1.66 -12.00
C GLY A 234 -0.29 -1.10 -10.61
N ASP A 235 0.99 -0.87 -10.32
CA ASP A 235 1.39 -0.23 -9.07
C ASP A 235 2.67 0.60 -9.20
N LEU A 236 2.76 1.66 -8.40
CA LEU A 236 3.90 2.56 -8.28
C LEU A 236 4.32 2.64 -6.81
N VAL A 237 5.62 2.55 -6.54
CA VAL A 237 6.16 2.72 -5.18
C VAL A 237 7.40 3.59 -5.22
N TRP A 238 7.39 4.64 -4.40
CA TRP A 238 8.57 5.49 -4.19
C TRP A 238 9.26 5.10 -2.89
N LEU A 239 10.46 4.52 -3.01
CA LEU A 239 11.24 4.03 -1.87
C LEU A 239 12.64 4.65 -1.88
N GLY A 240 12.93 5.52 -0.92
CA GLY A 240 14.20 6.23 -0.83
C GLY A 240 14.49 7.02 -2.13
N PRO A 241 15.62 6.78 -2.80
CA PRO A 241 15.96 7.47 -4.05
C PRO A 241 15.30 6.83 -5.28
N PHE A 242 14.61 5.70 -5.12
CA PHE A 242 14.10 4.91 -6.23
C PHE A 242 12.59 5.02 -6.37
N LEU A 243 12.14 5.16 -7.61
CA LEU A 243 10.75 4.99 -7.99
C LEU A 243 10.63 3.68 -8.77
N TYR A 244 9.77 2.79 -8.31
CA TYR A 244 9.49 1.50 -8.95
C TYR A 244 8.13 1.53 -9.63
N ALA A 245 8.06 0.91 -10.80
CA ALA A 245 6.82 0.70 -11.52
C ALA A 245 6.65 -0.79 -11.87
N ALA A 246 5.56 -1.38 -11.41
CA ALA A 246 5.15 -2.71 -11.79
C ALA A 246 4.18 -2.61 -12.98
N GLY A 247 4.66 -2.90 -14.18
CA GLY A 247 3.91 -2.86 -15.42
C GLY A 247 3.50 -4.25 -15.90
N GLU A 248 2.57 -4.31 -16.86
CA GLU A 248 2.12 -5.58 -17.44
C GLU A 248 3.22 -6.29 -18.23
N SER A 249 4.10 -5.53 -18.92
CA SER A 249 5.19 -6.09 -19.70
C SER A 249 6.50 -6.20 -18.94
N GLY A 250 6.70 -5.42 -17.87
CA GLY A 250 7.96 -5.39 -17.15
C GLY A 250 7.91 -4.75 -15.78
N PHE A 251 9.00 -4.96 -15.05
CA PHE A 251 9.29 -4.29 -13.80
C PHE A 251 10.39 -3.25 -14.05
N TYR A 252 10.14 -2.01 -13.61
CA TYR A 252 10.97 -0.86 -13.95
C TYR A 252 11.40 -0.11 -12.69
N ARG A 253 12.58 0.52 -12.79
CA ARG A 253 13.12 1.41 -11.76
C ARG A 253 13.62 2.71 -12.38
N SER A 254 13.31 3.82 -11.73
CA SER A 254 13.91 5.13 -11.97
C SER A 254 14.76 5.54 -10.77
N GLN A 255 15.89 6.19 -11.01
CA GLN A 255 16.81 6.75 -10.02
C GLN A 255 16.85 8.29 -10.05
N ASP A 256 16.10 8.89 -10.95
CA ASP A 256 16.09 10.32 -11.26
C ASP A 256 14.68 10.91 -11.21
N ALA A 257 13.87 10.41 -10.27
CA ALA A 257 12.49 10.84 -10.05
C ALA A 257 11.63 10.79 -11.33
N GLY A 258 11.74 9.67 -12.06
CA GLY A 258 10.91 9.40 -13.23
C GLY A 258 11.40 10.01 -14.54
N ALA A 259 12.56 10.69 -14.57
CA ALA A 259 13.09 11.26 -15.80
C ALA A 259 13.58 10.19 -16.78
N SER A 260 14.12 9.08 -16.25
CA SER A 260 14.47 7.89 -17.02
C SER A 260 14.09 6.61 -16.28
N TRP A 261 13.90 5.53 -17.05
CA TRP A 261 13.48 4.24 -16.53
C TRP A 261 14.36 3.11 -17.04
N THR A 262 14.79 2.25 -16.14
CA THR A 262 15.49 1.01 -16.46
C THR A 262 14.53 -0.17 -16.26
N ARG A 263 14.36 -0.98 -17.29
CA ARG A 263 13.64 -2.26 -17.17
C ARG A 263 14.56 -3.27 -16.49
N LEU A 264 14.12 -3.81 -15.35
CA LEU A 264 14.88 -4.76 -14.55
C LEU A 264 14.55 -6.21 -14.97
N ALA A 265 13.27 -6.53 -15.12
CA ALA A 265 12.79 -7.86 -15.46
C ALA A 265 11.53 -7.81 -16.33
N ALA A 266 11.16 -8.96 -16.92
CA ALA A 266 9.81 -9.16 -17.43
C ALA A 266 8.83 -9.26 -16.26
N SER A 267 7.58 -8.79 -16.44
CA SER A 267 6.55 -8.95 -15.41
C SER A 267 6.19 -10.44 -15.28
N PRO A 268 6.13 -11.00 -14.07
CA PRO A 268 5.72 -12.37 -13.86
C PRO A 268 4.21 -12.60 -14.04
N GLY A 269 3.43 -11.53 -14.14
CA GLY A 269 2.00 -11.50 -14.34
C GLY A 269 1.49 -10.08 -14.35
N ARG A 270 0.17 -9.88 -14.53
CA ARG A 270 -0.47 -8.58 -14.44
C ARG A 270 -0.44 -8.09 -12.98
N PRO A 271 0.26 -6.99 -12.68
CA PRO A 271 0.46 -6.57 -11.30
C PRO A 271 -0.79 -5.93 -10.70
N SER A 272 -1.05 -6.22 -9.44
CA SER A 272 -2.10 -5.62 -8.63
C SER A 272 -1.54 -4.83 -7.45
N ARG A 273 -0.45 -5.30 -6.82
CA ARG A 273 0.19 -4.65 -5.67
C ARG A 273 1.68 -4.96 -5.60
N LEU A 274 2.49 -3.92 -5.51
CA LEU A 274 3.91 -3.99 -5.18
C LEU A 274 4.11 -3.57 -3.73
N MET A 275 4.86 -4.35 -2.96
CA MET A 275 5.10 -4.08 -1.55
C MET A 275 6.56 -4.33 -1.19
N PHE A 276 7.16 -3.36 -0.51
CA PHE A 276 8.47 -3.48 0.12
C PHE A 276 8.27 -3.63 1.62
N PRO A 277 8.88 -4.63 2.29
CA PRO A 277 8.82 -4.76 3.74
C PRO A 277 9.39 -3.53 4.46
N LEU A 278 8.83 -3.18 5.64
CA LEU A 278 9.23 -2.00 6.42
C LEU A 278 10.70 -2.02 6.89
N ALA A 279 11.32 -3.19 6.93
CA ALA A 279 12.73 -3.37 7.28
C ALA A 279 13.37 -4.37 6.31
N PRO A 280 13.54 -3.99 5.03
CA PRO A 280 14.25 -4.87 4.11
C PRO A 280 15.71 -4.98 4.55
N ALA A 281 16.21 -6.19 4.73
CA ALA A 281 17.63 -6.41 4.81
C ALA A 281 18.26 -5.89 3.52
N ALA A 282 18.90 -4.70 3.57
CA ALA A 282 19.53 -4.03 2.44
C ALA A 282 18.59 -3.41 1.37
N GLY A 283 17.27 -3.27 1.59
CA GLY A 283 16.36 -2.58 0.65
C GLY A 283 16.13 -3.29 -0.69
N LEU A 284 16.44 -4.59 -0.76
CA LEU A 284 16.43 -5.35 -2.00
C LEU A 284 15.22 -6.28 -2.14
N GLU A 285 14.53 -6.53 -1.03
CA GLU A 285 13.39 -7.46 -1.01
C GLU A 285 12.08 -6.75 -1.31
N ALA A 286 11.28 -7.37 -2.18
CA ALA A 286 9.91 -6.94 -2.43
C ALA A 286 9.00 -8.13 -2.77
N PHE A 287 7.69 -7.90 -2.64
CA PHE A 287 6.65 -8.82 -3.05
C PHE A 287 5.75 -8.16 -4.09
N LEU A 288 5.39 -8.94 -5.12
CA LEU A 288 4.51 -8.51 -6.20
C LEU A 288 3.31 -9.44 -6.28
N ALA A 289 2.15 -8.92 -5.97
CA ALA A 289 0.87 -9.59 -6.17
C ALA A 289 0.43 -9.43 -7.64
N THR A 290 0.01 -10.52 -8.26
CA THR A 290 -0.38 -10.55 -9.67
C THR A 290 -1.59 -11.45 -9.89
N ASP A 291 -2.11 -11.45 -11.11
CA ASP A 291 -3.13 -12.40 -11.59
C ASP A 291 -2.63 -13.86 -11.69
N ARG A 292 -1.32 -14.10 -11.54
CA ARG A 292 -0.69 -15.42 -11.64
C ARG A 292 -0.06 -15.93 -10.36
N GLY A 293 -0.16 -15.18 -9.29
CA GLY A 293 0.39 -15.54 -7.99
C GLY A 293 1.03 -14.39 -7.24
N LEU A 294 1.64 -14.74 -6.12
CA LEU A 294 2.52 -13.86 -5.36
C LEU A 294 3.97 -14.19 -5.72
N PHE A 295 4.73 -13.17 -6.08
CA PHE A 295 6.14 -13.30 -6.42
C PHE A 295 6.99 -12.51 -5.43
N ARG A 296 8.23 -12.96 -5.23
CA ARG A 296 9.24 -12.36 -4.36
C ARG A 296 10.53 -12.10 -5.14
N THR A 297 11.13 -10.98 -4.90
CA THR A 297 12.49 -10.65 -5.31
C THR A 297 13.39 -10.45 -4.08
N MET A 298 14.68 -10.74 -4.23
CA MET A 298 15.73 -10.50 -3.24
C MET A 298 16.83 -9.56 -3.77
N ASP A 299 16.66 -9.05 -4.98
CA ASP A 299 17.65 -8.26 -5.73
C ASP A 299 17.02 -7.01 -6.37
N ALA A 300 16.10 -6.38 -5.65
CA ALA A 300 15.41 -5.16 -6.05
C ALA A 300 14.63 -5.27 -7.37
N GLY A 301 14.18 -6.48 -7.73
CA GLY A 301 13.32 -6.72 -8.87
C GLY A 301 14.04 -7.20 -10.14
N GLU A 302 15.33 -7.54 -10.06
CA GLU A 302 16.06 -8.10 -11.20
C GLU A 302 15.61 -9.55 -11.49
N HIS A 303 15.30 -10.33 -10.44
CA HIS A 303 14.74 -11.67 -10.57
C HIS A 303 13.54 -11.85 -9.65
N TRP A 304 12.53 -12.55 -10.15
CA TRP A 304 11.32 -12.87 -9.42
C TRP A 304 11.13 -14.38 -9.31
N SER A 305 10.82 -14.85 -8.11
CA SER A 305 10.49 -16.25 -7.80
C SER A 305 9.07 -16.33 -7.23
N VAL A 306 8.41 -17.47 -7.43
CA VAL A 306 7.08 -17.72 -6.85
C VAL A 306 7.19 -17.79 -5.33
N ALA A 307 6.40 -16.98 -4.65
CA ALA A 307 6.29 -16.93 -3.18
C ALA A 307 4.98 -17.53 -2.67
N GLY A 308 4.07 -17.89 -3.56
CA GLY A 308 2.79 -18.54 -3.24
C GLY A 308 1.74 -18.35 -4.30
N PHE A 309 0.65 -19.07 -4.17
CA PHE A 309 -0.56 -18.93 -5.02
C PHE A 309 -0.30 -19.08 -6.53
N ALA A 310 0.60 -19.96 -6.92
CA ALA A 310 0.93 -20.17 -8.33
C ALA A 310 -0.32 -20.43 -9.18
N GLY A 311 -0.54 -19.62 -10.21
CA GLY A 311 -1.71 -19.70 -11.10
C GLY A 311 -3.02 -19.16 -10.50
N GLN A 312 -2.99 -18.54 -9.32
CA GLN A 312 -4.15 -17.91 -8.68
C GLN A 312 -3.97 -16.40 -8.60
N GLU A 313 -5.05 -15.64 -8.70
CA GLU A 313 -5.02 -14.21 -8.57
C GLU A 313 -4.80 -13.80 -7.10
N VAL A 314 -3.77 -12.96 -6.87
CA VAL A 314 -3.52 -12.28 -5.60
C VAL A 314 -3.87 -10.80 -5.78
N LEU A 315 -4.85 -10.34 -5.03
CA LEU A 315 -5.42 -9.00 -5.16
C LEU A 315 -4.61 -7.95 -4.39
N THR A 316 -4.04 -8.34 -3.26
CA THR A 316 -3.27 -7.44 -2.39
C THR A 316 -2.27 -8.20 -1.54
N VAL A 317 -1.22 -7.52 -1.11
CA VAL A 317 -0.22 -8.03 -0.17
C VAL A 317 0.16 -6.91 0.80
N ALA A 318 0.36 -7.27 2.07
CA ALA A 318 0.80 -6.35 3.10
C ALA A 318 1.69 -7.05 4.11
N THR A 319 2.56 -6.28 4.77
CA THR A 319 3.43 -6.79 5.84
C THR A 319 3.38 -5.88 7.04
N PHE A 320 3.72 -6.45 8.20
CA PHE A 320 4.13 -5.71 9.38
C PHE A 320 5.13 -6.54 10.18
N PRO A 321 5.93 -5.90 11.06
CA PRO A 321 6.81 -6.63 11.97
C PRO A 321 5.99 -7.61 12.79
N ALA A 322 6.46 -8.84 12.95
CA ALA A 322 5.81 -9.78 13.84
C ALA A 322 5.85 -9.25 15.28
N PRO A 323 4.80 -9.48 16.07
CA PRO A 323 4.80 -9.11 17.48
C PRO A 323 6.01 -9.74 18.18
N GLU A 324 6.67 -8.98 19.06
CA GLU A 324 7.71 -9.56 19.91
C GLU A 324 7.11 -10.73 20.71
N PRO A 325 7.79 -11.89 20.76
CA PRO A 325 7.29 -13.01 21.56
C PRO A 325 7.15 -12.53 23.01
N ALA A 326 6.00 -12.79 23.62
CA ALA A 326 5.77 -12.44 25.02
C ALA A 326 6.92 -12.99 25.88
N PRO A 327 7.49 -12.20 26.79
CA PRO A 327 8.63 -12.65 27.60
C PRO A 327 8.24 -13.93 28.34
N GLY A 328 8.95 -15.04 28.05
CA GLY A 328 8.75 -16.37 28.67
C GLY A 328 8.16 -17.46 27.78
N LYS A 329 7.70 -17.20 26.56
CA LYS A 329 7.32 -18.25 25.60
C LYS A 329 8.54 -18.57 24.71
N LYS A 330 9.20 -19.71 24.96
CA LYS A 330 10.18 -20.26 24.01
C LYS A 330 9.51 -20.52 22.66
N PRO A 331 10.17 -20.19 21.53
CA PRO A 331 9.65 -20.53 20.22
C PRO A 331 9.41 -22.03 20.13
N ARG A 332 8.23 -22.45 19.68
CA ARG A 332 7.98 -23.84 19.35
C ARG A 332 8.87 -24.22 18.18
N ARG A 333 9.77 -25.19 18.41
CA ARG A 333 10.60 -25.79 17.37
C ARG A 333 9.74 -26.59 16.38
#